data_a5ea09bba93d9cc5e0b5cbfdc99ba7d0
#
_entry.id   a5ea09bba93d9cc5e0b5cbfdc99ba7d0
#
_cell.length_a   1.000
_cell.length_b   1.000
_cell.length_c   1.000
_cell.angle_alpha   90.00
_cell.angle_beta   90.00
_cell.angle_gamma   90.00
#
_symmetry.space_group_name_H-M   'P 1'
#
loop_
_entity.id
_entity.type
_entity.pdbx_description
1 polymer ?
#
loop_
_entity_poly.entity_id
_entity_poly.type
_entity_poly.pdbx_seq_one_letter_code
_entity_poly.pdbx_strand_id
1 'polypeptide(L)'
;VDFGLAEDSEHRKRLRENRNQAIRKLEERNKDKRHMERERLASYGLCIGMLLFITQTGANLDTAQQLQLDTMEILPSTQGRRFSGTKSRAGGKEVRPEFGVTFEPVFRQILELRAWYIQDETCDFVFPQRNEIRRLVPIGHNKLQNIKSFLQRIFPQMVWITPQQWRK
;
A
#
# COMPACT_ATOMS: atom_id res chain seq x y z
N VAL A 1 26.69 13.19 -52.27
CA VAL A 1 26.92 14.03 -51.09
C VAL A 1 26.02 13.54 -49.99
N ASP A 2 26.59 12.74 -49.02
CA ASP A 2 25.88 12.02 -47.96
C ASP A 2 25.66 12.89 -46.71
N PHE A 3 24.76 13.87 -46.81
CA PHE A 3 24.39 14.69 -45.64
C PHE A 3 23.34 14.04 -44.74
N GLY A 4 22.60 13.05 -45.22
CA GLY A 4 21.51 12.39 -44.43
C GLY A 4 21.96 11.37 -43.40
N LEU A 5 23.10 10.71 -43.59
CA LEU A 5 23.57 9.65 -42.69
C LEU A 5 24.25 10.18 -41.43
N ALA A 6 24.86 11.36 -41.49
CA ALA A 6 25.55 11.99 -40.34
C ALA A 6 24.54 12.57 -39.32
N GLU A 7 23.45 13.20 -39.77
CA GLU A 7 22.37 13.70 -38.89
C GLU A 7 21.63 12.57 -38.17
N ASP A 8 21.39 11.46 -38.86
CA ASP A 8 20.75 10.28 -38.27
C ASP A 8 21.67 9.61 -37.21
N SER A 9 22.97 9.66 -37.40
CA SER A 9 23.96 9.18 -36.42
C SER A 9 24.00 10.02 -35.14
N GLU A 10 23.99 11.35 -35.27
CA GLU A 10 23.99 12.26 -34.12
C GLU A 10 22.67 12.22 -33.35
N HIS A 11 21.53 12.12 -34.05
CA HIS A 11 20.24 11.93 -33.44
C HIS A 11 20.16 10.62 -32.63
N ARG A 12 20.63 9.50 -33.18
CA ARG A 12 20.71 8.21 -32.48
C ARG A 12 21.61 8.27 -31.26
N LYS A 13 22.74 8.99 -31.33
CA LYS A 13 23.65 9.20 -30.21
C LYS A 13 22.96 9.95 -29.09
N ARG A 14 22.26 11.06 -29.38
CA ARG A 14 21.48 11.83 -28.38
C ARG A 14 20.38 11.00 -27.74
N LEU A 15 19.65 10.19 -28.49
CA LEU A 15 18.62 9.29 -27.95
C LEU A 15 19.23 8.26 -27.00
N ARG A 16 20.41 7.70 -27.34
CA ARG A 16 21.13 6.75 -26.49
C ARG A 16 21.62 7.41 -25.19
N GLU A 17 22.15 8.62 -25.28
CA GLU A 17 22.59 9.39 -24.12
C GLU A 17 21.41 9.74 -23.20
N ASN A 18 20.29 10.23 -23.75
CA ASN A 18 19.08 10.52 -23.01
C ASN A 18 18.52 9.27 -22.30
N ARG A 19 18.50 8.13 -23.00
CA ARG A 19 18.11 6.85 -22.42
C ARG A 19 19.01 6.45 -21.24
N ASN A 20 20.32 6.53 -21.43
CA ASN A 20 21.28 6.19 -20.39
C ASN A 20 21.16 7.12 -19.18
N GLN A 21 20.93 8.41 -19.40
CA GLN A 21 20.69 9.37 -18.32
C GLN A 21 19.38 9.05 -17.57
N ALA A 22 18.32 8.69 -18.29
CA ALA A 22 17.06 8.28 -17.67
C ALA A 22 17.23 7.00 -16.81
N ILE A 23 18.00 6.01 -17.31
CA ILE A 23 18.31 4.78 -16.57
C ILE A 23 19.08 5.12 -15.29
N ARG A 24 20.15 5.93 -15.37
CA ARG A 24 20.91 6.35 -14.19
C ARG A 24 20.04 7.04 -13.14
N LYS A 25 19.20 7.98 -13.58
CA LYS A 25 18.24 8.65 -12.68
C LYS A 25 17.28 7.68 -12.02
N LEU A 26 16.81 6.65 -12.73
CA LEU A 26 15.97 5.60 -12.17
C LEU A 26 16.73 4.74 -11.15
N GLU A 27 17.98 4.39 -11.42
CA GLU A 27 18.83 3.63 -10.51
C GLU A 27 19.12 4.42 -9.23
N GLU A 28 19.45 5.72 -9.35
CA GLU A 28 19.64 6.60 -8.19
C GLU A 28 18.36 6.71 -7.34
N ARG A 29 17.20 6.94 -7.99
CA ARG A 29 15.91 6.94 -7.31
C ARG A 29 15.60 5.60 -6.66
N ASN A 30 16.00 4.49 -7.26
CA ASN A 30 15.81 3.16 -6.69
C ASN A 30 16.66 2.90 -5.45
N LYS A 31 17.79 3.58 -5.30
CA LYS A 31 18.62 3.53 -4.09
C LYS A 31 18.04 4.36 -2.96
N ASP A 32 17.30 5.42 -3.27
CA ASP A 32 16.65 6.27 -2.27
C ASP A 32 15.34 5.67 -1.79
N LYS A 33 15.39 4.99 -0.65
CA LYS A 33 14.22 4.39 0.01
C LYS A 33 13.17 5.44 0.42
N ARG A 34 13.55 6.68 0.58
CA ARG A 34 12.69 7.80 1.01
C ARG A 34 12.12 8.62 -0.14
N HIS A 35 12.34 8.20 -1.38
CA HIS A 35 11.82 8.94 -2.52
C HIS A 35 10.28 9.02 -2.47
N MET A 36 9.74 10.25 -2.55
CA MET A 36 8.30 10.54 -2.36
C MET A 36 7.36 9.68 -3.23
N GLU A 37 7.75 9.36 -4.47
CA GLU A 37 6.91 8.52 -5.34
C GLU A 37 6.84 7.07 -4.87
N ARG A 38 7.95 6.51 -4.40
CA ARG A 38 7.99 5.14 -3.84
C ARG A 38 7.20 5.07 -2.55
N GLU A 39 7.36 6.06 -1.68
CA GLU A 39 6.59 6.17 -0.43
C GLU A 39 5.09 6.28 -0.72
N ARG A 40 4.71 7.09 -1.73
CA ARG A 40 3.32 7.22 -2.15
C ARG A 40 2.75 5.89 -2.66
N LEU A 41 3.49 5.16 -3.51
CA LEU A 41 3.08 3.85 -4.01
C LEU A 41 2.98 2.82 -2.88
N ALA A 42 3.94 2.78 -1.96
CA ALA A 42 3.88 1.90 -0.80
C ALA A 42 2.67 2.21 0.08
N SER A 43 2.37 3.48 0.30
CA SER A 43 1.17 3.92 1.02
C SER A 43 -0.14 3.50 0.31
N TYR A 44 -0.18 3.49 -1.01
CA TYR A 44 -1.31 2.93 -1.78
C TYR A 44 -1.36 1.41 -1.64
N GLY A 45 -0.22 0.72 -1.67
CA GLY A 45 -0.14 -0.71 -1.44
C GLY A 45 -0.69 -1.10 -0.06
N LEU A 46 -0.35 -0.36 1.00
CA LEU A 46 -0.90 -0.57 2.34
C LEU A 46 -2.42 -0.32 2.40
N CYS A 47 -2.91 0.68 1.68
CA CYS A 47 -4.35 0.94 1.59
C CYS A 47 -5.09 -0.21 0.88
N ILE A 48 -4.55 -0.73 -0.22
CA ILE A 48 -5.09 -1.91 -0.91
C ILE A 48 -5.02 -3.13 0.02
N GLY A 49 -3.92 -3.31 0.73
CA GLY A 49 -3.75 -4.38 1.72
C GLY A 49 -4.84 -4.33 2.81
N MET A 50 -5.18 -3.14 3.30
CA MET A 50 -6.28 -2.95 4.24
C MET A 50 -7.65 -3.35 3.64
N LEU A 51 -7.92 -2.98 2.39
CA LEU A 51 -9.16 -3.38 1.70
C LEU A 51 -9.23 -4.90 1.50
N LEU A 52 -8.13 -5.54 1.11
CA LEU A 52 -8.04 -7.00 1.02
C LEU A 52 -8.27 -7.67 2.38
N PHE A 53 -7.70 -7.12 3.45
CA PHE A 53 -7.94 -7.60 4.82
C PHE A 53 -9.43 -7.51 5.19
N ILE A 54 -10.11 -6.38 4.90
CA ILE A 54 -11.54 -6.21 5.11
C ILE A 54 -12.34 -7.29 4.38
N THR A 55 -11.98 -7.58 3.12
CA THR A 55 -12.63 -8.61 2.31
C THR A 55 -12.48 -10.00 2.92
N GLN A 56 -11.32 -10.33 3.45
CA GLN A 56 -11.03 -11.65 4.01
C GLN A 56 -11.65 -11.87 5.39
N THR A 57 -11.72 -10.83 6.21
CA THR A 57 -12.16 -10.93 7.61
C THR A 57 -13.58 -10.47 7.85
N GLY A 58 -14.20 -9.77 6.90
CA GLY A 58 -15.48 -9.07 7.13
C GLY A 58 -15.41 -7.92 8.14
N ALA A 59 -14.20 -7.51 8.55
CA ALA A 59 -14.01 -6.38 9.47
C ALA A 59 -14.66 -5.11 8.91
N ASN A 60 -15.12 -4.21 9.78
CA ASN A 60 -15.51 -2.89 9.32
C ASN A 60 -14.29 -1.99 9.12
N LEU A 61 -14.47 -0.89 8.39
CA LEU A 61 -13.38 0.04 8.07
C LEU A 61 -12.73 0.60 9.34
N ASP A 62 -13.52 1.07 10.32
CA ASP A 62 -12.99 1.64 11.56
C ASP A 62 -12.12 0.62 12.32
N THR A 63 -12.57 -0.65 12.39
CA THR A 63 -11.79 -1.73 13.00
C THR A 63 -10.47 -1.96 12.25
N ALA A 64 -10.52 -2.06 10.92
CA ALA A 64 -9.32 -2.29 10.12
C ALA A 64 -8.31 -1.11 10.23
N GLN A 65 -8.80 0.13 10.30
CA GLN A 65 -7.96 1.31 10.47
C GLN A 65 -7.25 1.33 11.82
N GLN A 66 -7.89 0.85 12.88
CA GLN A 66 -7.38 0.89 14.26
C GLN A 66 -6.62 -0.38 14.66
N LEU A 67 -6.44 -1.34 13.75
CA LEU A 67 -5.72 -2.57 14.06
C LEU A 67 -4.26 -2.29 14.44
N GLN A 68 -3.82 -2.92 15.53
CA GLN A 68 -2.47 -2.85 16.06
C GLN A 68 -1.81 -4.22 16.03
N LEU A 69 -0.50 -4.24 15.80
CA LEU A 69 0.27 -5.49 15.68
C LEU A 69 0.38 -6.26 17.00
N ASP A 70 0.42 -5.55 18.13
CA ASP A 70 0.47 -6.13 19.47
C ASP A 70 -0.79 -6.91 19.84
N THR A 71 -1.92 -6.63 19.13
CA THR A 71 -3.18 -7.37 19.30
C THR A 71 -3.27 -8.63 18.45
N MET A 72 -2.23 -8.96 17.68
CA MET A 72 -2.23 -10.09 16.75
C MET A 72 -1.89 -11.40 17.46
N GLU A 73 -2.75 -12.40 17.29
CA GLU A 73 -2.57 -13.77 17.75
C GLU A 73 -2.41 -14.72 16.57
N ILE A 74 -1.47 -15.66 16.66
CA ILE A 74 -1.32 -16.76 15.70
C ILE A 74 -2.29 -17.87 16.10
N LEU A 75 -3.09 -18.35 15.16
CA LEU A 75 -4.03 -19.45 15.37
C LEU A 75 -3.42 -20.78 14.96
N PRO A 76 -2.99 -21.64 15.90
CA PRO A 76 -2.29 -22.90 15.56
C PRO A 76 -3.12 -23.87 14.71
N SER A 77 -4.42 -23.94 14.97
CA SER A 77 -5.33 -24.87 14.31
C SER A 77 -5.60 -24.55 12.84
N THR A 78 -5.56 -23.26 12.46
CA THR A 78 -5.89 -22.80 11.11
C THR A 78 -4.69 -22.21 10.38
N GLN A 79 -3.53 -22.11 11.05
CA GLN A 79 -2.35 -21.38 10.56
C GLN A 79 -2.68 -19.95 10.08
N GLY A 80 -3.77 -19.41 10.60
CA GLY A 80 -4.21 -18.06 10.34
C GLY A 80 -3.88 -17.12 11.49
N ARG A 81 -4.42 -15.93 11.44
CA ARG A 81 -4.21 -14.90 12.46
C ARG A 81 -5.53 -14.30 12.91
N ARG A 82 -5.56 -13.92 14.17
CA ARG A 82 -6.66 -13.19 14.79
C ARG A 82 -6.13 -11.88 15.38
N PHE A 83 -6.96 -10.86 15.34
CA PHE A 83 -6.68 -9.58 15.97
C PHE A 83 -7.76 -9.28 16.98
N SER A 84 -7.38 -8.66 18.10
CA SER A 84 -8.34 -8.06 19.02
C SER A 84 -8.51 -6.58 18.66
N GLY A 85 -9.75 -6.13 18.64
CA GLY A 85 -10.09 -4.75 18.33
C GLY A 85 -11.41 -4.35 18.98
N THR A 86 -11.69 -3.07 19.05
CA THR A 86 -12.94 -2.54 19.61
C THR A 86 -13.75 -1.80 18.55
N LYS A 87 -15.06 -1.90 18.64
CA LYS A 87 -16.00 -1.07 17.84
C LYS A 87 -16.39 0.16 18.64
N SER A 88 -15.80 1.31 18.33
CA SER A 88 -16.13 2.58 18.99
C SER A 88 -17.61 2.93 18.93
N ARG A 89 -18.27 2.70 17.79
CA ARG A 89 -19.70 3.01 17.57
C ARG A 89 -20.68 2.07 18.25
N ALA A 90 -20.22 0.96 18.83
CA ALA A 90 -21.06 -0.05 19.46
C ALA A 90 -20.81 -0.18 20.97
N GLY A 91 -20.54 0.95 21.64
CA GLY A 91 -20.31 0.95 23.08
C GLY A 91 -19.04 0.20 23.49
N GLY A 92 -18.00 0.17 22.63
CA GLY A 92 -16.76 -0.53 22.92
C GLY A 92 -16.81 -2.05 22.78
N LYS A 93 -17.79 -2.59 22.04
CA LYS A 93 -17.90 -4.04 21.83
C LYS A 93 -16.63 -4.58 21.17
N GLU A 94 -16.05 -5.58 21.80
CA GLU A 94 -14.90 -6.30 21.27
C GLU A 94 -15.24 -6.98 19.93
N VAL A 95 -14.32 -6.89 18.98
CA VAL A 95 -14.38 -7.59 17.70
C VAL A 95 -13.05 -8.29 17.47
N ARG A 96 -13.12 -9.49 16.90
CA ARG A 96 -11.94 -10.33 16.65
C ARG A 96 -11.88 -10.69 15.17
N PRO A 97 -11.44 -9.78 14.29
CA PRO A 97 -11.24 -10.12 12.89
C PRO A 97 -10.16 -11.19 12.76
N GLU A 98 -10.46 -12.22 11.97
CA GLU A 98 -9.56 -13.35 11.74
C GLU A 98 -9.55 -13.75 10.27
N PHE A 99 -8.45 -14.33 9.81
CA PHE A 99 -8.31 -14.91 8.48
C PHE A 99 -7.55 -16.24 8.56
N GLY A 100 -7.81 -17.12 7.58
CA GLY A 100 -7.17 -18.42 7.50
C GLY A 100 -5.87 -18.45 6.67
N VAL A 101 -5.32 -19.63 6.51
CA VAL A 101 -4.05 -19.91 5.85
C VAL A 101 -3.94 -19.37 4.42
N THR A 102 -5.04 -19.29 3.69
CA THR A 102 -5.05 -18.85 2.29
C THR A 102 -4.66 -17.37 2.12
N PHE A 103 -4.95 -16.55 3.13
CA PHE A 103 -4.59 -15.13 3.11
C PHE A 103 -3.22 -14.84 3.75
N GLU A 104 -2.69 -15.77 4.52
CA GLU A 104 -1.40 -15.60 5.23
C GLU A 104 -0.24 -15.16 4.31
N PRO A 105 -0.04 -15.70 3.09
CA PRO A 105 1.04 -15.23 2.22
C PRO A 105 0.86 -13.76 1.80
N VAL A 106 -0.36 -13.35 1.51
CA VAL A 106 -0.67 -11.95 1.14
C VAL A 106 -0.46 -11.03 2.34
N PHE A 107 -0.93 -11.46 3.52
CA PHE A 107 -0.76 -10.66 4.74
C PHE A 107 0.72 -10.50 5.10
N ARG A 108 1.55 -11.50 4.89
CA ARG A 108 3.00 -11.41 5.09
C ARG A 108 3.64 -10.38 4.17
N GLN A 109 3.26 -10.34 2.90
CA GLN A 109 3.72 -9.31 1.96
C GLN A 109 3.27 -7.90 2.40
N ILE A 110 2.07 -7.78 2.95
CA ILE A 110 1.59 -6.51 3.53
C ILE A 110 2.49 -6.08 4.70
N LEU A 111 2.87 -7.00 5.59
CA LEU A 111 3.78 -6.70 6.70
C LEU A 111 5.19 -6.34 6.24
N GLU A 112 5.71 -6.99 5.21
CA GLU A 112 7.00 -6.63 4.59
C GLU A 112 6.95 -5.23 3.98
N LEU A 113 5.89 -4.92 3.23
CA LEU A 113 5.67 -3.57 2.68
C LEU A 113 5.53 -2.52 3.79
N ARG A 114 4.84 -2.86 4.88
CA ARG A 114 4.71 -2.02 6.07
C ARG A 114 6.08 -1.74 6.70
N ALA A 115 6.88 -2.78 6.93
CA ALA A 115 8.22 -2.66 7.51
C ALA A 115 9.10 -1.74 6.63
N TRP A 116 9.04 -1.92 5.32
CA TRP A 116 9.71 -1.02 4.38
C TRP A 116 9.21 0.42 4.48
N TYR A 117 7.91 0.63 4.63
CA TYR A 117 7.27 1.95 4.66
C TYR A 117 7.58 2.74 5.93
N ILE A 118 7.55 2.08 7.10
CA ILE A 118 7.83 2.72 8.40
C ILE A 118 9.34 2.88 8.64
N GLN A 119 10.18 2.05 7.99
CA GLN A 119 11.64 1.99 8.19
C GLN A 119 11.99 1.78 9.68
N ASP A 120 12.80 2.68 10.26
CA ASP A 120 13.26 2.59 11.65
C ASP A 120 12.32 3.31 12.64
N GLU A 121 11.14 3.76 12.18
CA GLU A 121 10.19 4.46 13.05
C GLU A 121 9.27 3.48 13.79
N THR A 122 8.94 3.82 15.02
CA THR A 122 7.99 3.03 15.85
C THR A 122 6.56 3.31 15.39
N CYS A 123 5.81 2.25 15.15
CA CYS A 123 4.39 2.34 14.77
C CYS A 123 3.69 1.02 15.08
N ASP A 124 2.59 1.04 15.81
CA ASP A 124 1.84 -0.16 16.16
C ASP A 124 0.74 -0.49 15.15
N PHE A 125 0.28 0.50 14.36
CA PHE A 125 -0.77 0.26 13.36
C PHE A 125 -0.34 -0.74 12.29
N VAL A 126 -1.23 -1.68 11.97
CA VAL A 126 -1.05 -2.64 10.87
C VAL A 126 -1.03 -1.91 9.52
N PHE A 127 -1.90 -0.91 9.36
CA PHE A 127 -2.04 -0.13 8.12
C PHE A 127 -1.76 1.35 8.38
N PRO A 128 -0.48 1.74 8.46
CA PRO A 128 -0.11 3.13 8.69
C PRO A 128 -0.14 3.97 7.40
N GLN A 129 -0.32 5.28 7.57
CA GLN A 129 -0.03 6.30 6.58
C GLN A 129 0.74 7.46 7.24
N ARG A 130 1.43 8.29 6.44
CA ARG A 130 1.97 9.56 6.93
C ARG A 130 0.94 10.66 6.74
N ASN A 131 0.77 11.48 7.79
CA ASN A 131 -0.01 12.71 7.72
C ASN A 131 0.84 13.87 7.15
N GLU A 132 0.28 15.07 7.11
CA GLU A 132 0.92 16.28 6.57
C GLU A 132 2.23 16.66 7.28
N ILE A 133 2.32 16.39 8.58
CA ILE A 133 3.54 16.60 9.38
C ILE A 133 4.41 15.34 9.47
N ARG A 134 4.22 14.40 8.55
CA ARG A 134 4.97 13.16 8.37
C ARG A 134 4.92 12.15 9.52
N ARG A 135 4.01 12.32 10.48
CA ARG A 135 3.79 11.32 11.54
C ARG A 135 3.02 10.12 11.01
N LEU A 136 3.36 8.93 11.52
CA LEU A 136 2.63 7.70 11.25
C LEU A 136 1.30 7.70 12.01
N VAL A 137 0.21 7.55 11.26
CA VAL A 137 -1.17 7.51 11.77
C VAL A 137 -1.94 6.41 11.03
N PRO A 138 -3.11 5.97 11.51
CA PRO A 138 -3.96 5.04 10.77
C PRO A 138 -4.34 5.59 9.39
N ILE A 139 -4.56 4.70 8.41
CA ILE A 139 -5.08 5.10 7.10
C ILE A 139 -6.45 5.76 7.27
N GLY A 140 -6.57 7.02 6.85
CA GLY A 140 -7.79 7.81 6.93
C GLY A 140 -8.66 7.74 5.68
N HIS A 141 -9.86 8.31 5.78
CA HIS A 141 -10.84 8.35 4.68
C HIS A 141 -10.29 9.05 3.42
N ASN A 142 -9.56 10.14 3.59
CA ASN A 142 -8.96 10.89 2.47
C ASN A 142 -8.03 10.00 1.64
N LYS A 143 -7.29 9.09 2.26
CA LYS A 143 -6.43 8.15 1.56
C LYS A 143 -7.22 7.18 0.69
N LEU A 144 -8.37 6.71 1.17
CA LEU A 144 -9.27 5.86 0.39
C LEU A 144 -9.83 6.60 -0.83
N GLN A 145 -10.17 7.88 -0.72
CA GLN A 145 -10.61 8.67 -1.86
C GLN A 145 -9.46 8.89 -2.88
N ASN A 146 -8.25 9.13 -2.40
CA ASN A 146 -7.09 9.30 -3.27
C ASN A 146 -6.78 8.03 -4.06
N ILE A 147 -6.84 6.84 -3.42
CA ILE A 147 -6.60 5.58 -4.12
C ILE A 147 -7.73 5.25 -5.10
N LYS A 148 -8.99 5.54 -4.75
CA LYS A 148 -10.11 5.43 -5.68
C LYS A 148 -9.85 6.23 -6.95
N SER A 149 -9.52 7.51 -6.81
CA SER A 149 -9.23 8.39 -7.96
C SER A 149 -8.02 7.92 -8.76
N PHE A 150 -6.98 7.43 -8.08
CA PHE A 150 -5.80 6.86 -8.73
C PHE A 150 -6.15 5.61 -9.55
N LEU A 151 -6.88 4.65 -8.97
CA LEU A 151 -7.25 3.41 -9.65
C LEU A 151 -8.24 3.67 -10.81
N GLN A 152 -9.21 4.56 -10.64
CA GLN A 152 -10.15 4.91 -11.71
C GLN A 152 -9.46 5.60 -12.89
N ARG A 153 -8.37 6.34 -12.66
CA ARG A 153 -7.55 6.92 -13.72
C ARG A 153 -6.78 5.87 -14.51
N ILE A 154 -6.27 4.82 -13.85
CA ILE A 154 -5.53 3.73 -14.50
C ILE A 154 -6.49 2.74 -15.16
N PHE A 155 -7.60 2.47 -14.50
CA PHE A 155 -8.64 1.54 -14.92
C PHE A 155 -10.00 2.25 -15.03
N PRO A 156 -10.27 3.02 -16.09
CA PRO A 156 -11.48 3.83 -16.20
C PRO A 156 -12.79 3.04 -16.10
N GLN A 157 -12.77 1.75 -16.44
CA GLN A 157 -13.94 0.87 -16.37
C GLN A 157 -14.13 0.20 -15.00
N MET A 158 -13.23 0.46 -14.05
CA MET A 158 -13.32 -0.14 -12.72
C MET A 158 -14.50 0.44 -11.94
N VAL A 159 -15.39 -0.43 -11.50
CA VAL A 159 -16.44 -0.07 -10.55
C VAL A 159 -15.86 -0.04 -9.16
N TRP A 160 -15.89 1.12 -8.53
CA TRP A 160 -15.46 1.25 -7.13
C TRP A 160 -16.53 0.72 -6.19
N ILE A 161 -16.16 -0.28 -5.42
CA ILE A 161 -16.98 -0.84 -4.35
C ILE A 161 -16.53 -0.20 -3.03
N THR A 162 -17.46 0.30 -2.22
CA THR A 162 -17.13 0.89 -0.92
C THR A 162 -16.67 -0.18 0.08
N PRO A 163 -15.87 0.16 1.10
CA PRO A 163 -15.46 -0.82 2.11
C PRO A 163 -16.62 -1.55 2.79
N GLN A 164 -17.78 -0.92 2.93
CA GLN A 164 -18.98 -1.56 3.46
C GLN A 164 -19.55 -2.65 2.52
N GLN A 165 -19.45 -2.43 1.21
CA GLN A 165 -19.90 -3.40 0.20
C GLN A 165 -18.92 -4.57 0.00
N TRP A 166 -17.66 -4.41 0.40
CA TRP A 166 -16.65 -5.46 0.34
C TRP A 166 -16.84 -6.52 1.43
N ARG A 167 -17.63 -6.22 2.45
CA ARG A 167 -17.94 -7.15 3.54
C ARG A 167 -18.99 -8.16 3.03
N LYS A 168 -18.64 -9.43 3.07
CA LYS A 168 -19.55 -10.55 2.80
C LYS A 168 -20.30 -10.94 4.09
#